data_afb7069fe23b84ded2560bd195a9eb76
#
_entry.id   afb7069fe23b84ded2560bd195a9eb76
#
_cell.length_a   1.000
_cell.length_b   1.000
_cell.length_c   1.000
_cell.angle_alpha   90.00
_cell.angle_beta   90.00
_cell.angle_gamma   90.00
#
_symmetry.space_group_name_H-M   'P 1'
#
loop_
_entity.id
_entity.type
_entity.pdbx_description
1 polymer ?
#
loop_
_entity_poly.entity_id
_entity_poly.type
_entity_poly.pdbx_seq_one_letter_code
_entity_poly.pdbx_strand_id
1 'polypeptide(L)'
;MPLVVAALLASLAPAFAHTADISTAKITPEKDRSYQIDVGFLATDLERIFSQTMAERAGVELSQPGVLETQIGKLVQRRVSMHDAEGHACAGRVDYAGEDPANADSALVKLKFDCSGVAGQIFYDAKELLAVAGSKAKHLVTLTGENAGETMLYPADPPLDLSKPLETVWQLMWKFVQAGVEHILTGYDHVCFLIAILLWATRVWPVVKIVTAFTVSHSITLSLAALDIVTLPSQWVEAAIAASIIYVAVENFFSRRVDGRWRDTFLFGFIHGFGFASSLKELGVPANAVLPALASFNIGVELGQVAIVLVFVPALLFIDKQTGGKRSPRLVYALSAAIVLLGAYWLLERVGALDFVLAHLGHSA
;
A
#
# COMPACT_ATOMS: atom_id res chain seq x y z
N MET A 1 34.35 4.50 16.76
CA MET A 1 33.11 4.16 16.07
C MET A 1 31.91 3.78 16.96
N PRO A 2 31.98 3.61 18.29
CA PRO A 2 30.77 3.39 19.10
C PRO A 2 29.94 4.65 19.41
N LEU A 3 30.50 5.84 19.29
CA LEU A 3 29.78 7.11 19.58
C LEU A 3 28.79 7.55 18.47
N VAL A 4 28.99 7.16 17.23
CA VAL A 4 28.11 7.49 16.10
C VAL A 4 26.83 6.62 16.11
N VAL A 5 26.95 5.35 16.55
CA VAL A 5 25.81 4.44 16.70
C VAL A 5 24.93 4.84 17.89
N ALA A 6 25.55 5.34 18.98
CA ALA A 6 24.80 5.83 20.14
C ALA A 6 24.04 7.14 19.84
N ALA A 7 24.56 8.02 18.98
CA ALA A 7 23.88 9.25 18.55
C ALA A 7 22.71 8.97 17.59
N LEU A 8 22.80 7.92 16.78
CA LEU A 8 21.69 7.49 15.91
C LEU A 8 20.55 6.80 16.68
N LEU A 9 20.86 6.15 17.81
CA LEU A 9 19.85 5.55 18.68
C LEU A 9 19.19 6.56 19.64
N ALA A 10 19.84 7.68 19.94
CA ALA A 10 19.27 8.73 20.79
C ALA A 10 18.33 9.69 20.04
N SER A 11 18.29 9.67 18.71
CA SER A 11 17.34 10.43 17.90
C SER A 11 16.03 9.69 17.60
N LEU A 12 15.86 8.47 18.10
CA LEU A 12 14.57 7.78 18.17
C LEU A 12 13.82 8.27 19.43
N ALA A 13 13.57 9.59 19.52
CA ALA A 13 12.43 10.04 20.29
C ALA A 13 11.22 9.31 19.71
N PRO A 14 10.30 8.77 20.55
CA PRO A 14 9.06 8.22 20.06
C PRO A 14 8.38 9.37 19.29
N ALA A 15 8.45 9.34 17.98
CA ALA A 15 7.45 10.00 17.17
C ALA A 15 6.16 9.36 17.68
N PHE A 16 5.36 10.11 18.41
CA PHE A 16 3.98 9.73 18.67
C PHE A 16 3.42 9.43 17.30
N ALA A 17 3.34 8.15 16.98
CA ALA A 17 2.60 7.68 15.84
C ALA A 17 1.20 8.22 16.09
N HIS A 18 0.79 9.21 15.32
CA HIS A 18 -0.60 9.60 15.27
C HIS A 18 -1.34 8.32 14.91
N THR A 19 -2.04 7.75 15.88
CA THR A 19 -2.93 6.62 15.68
C THR A 19 -3.82 7.03 14.51
N ALA A 20 -3.75 6.27 13.42
CA ALA A 20 -4.60 6.55 12.27
C ALA A 20 -6.04 6.49 12.77
N ASP A 21 -6.82 7.55 12.54
CA ASP A 21 -8.22 7.66 12.92
C ASP A 21 -9.00 6.52 12.27
N ILE A 22 -9.18 5.42 12.98
CA ILE A 22 -9.86 4.23 12.50
C ILE A 22 -11.20 4.14 13.20
N SER A 23 -12.29 4.30 12.45
CA SER A 23 -13.62 3.90 12.86
C SER A 23 -13.99 2.57 12.23
N THR A 24 -14.95 1.88 12.82
CA THR A 24 -15.46 0.60 12.32
C THR A 24 -16.95 0.67 12.07
N ALA A 25 -17.47 -0.05 11.08
CA ALA A 25 -18.89 -0.28 10.90
C ALA A 25 -19.15 -1.76 10.64
N LYS A 26 -20.02 -2.37 11.44
CA LYS A 26 -20.55 -3.69 11.17
C LYS A 26 -21.96 -3.54 10.64
N ILE A 27 -22.15 -3.87 9.36
CA ILE A 27 -23.45 -3.78 8.68
C ILE A 27 -24.09 -5.18 8.66
N THR A 28 -25.23 -5.29 9.27
CA THR A 28 -26.02 -6.55 9.34
C THR A 28 -27.33 -6.34 8.61
N PRO A 29 -27.52 -6.98 7.43
CA PRO A 29 -28.81 -6.99 6.76
C PRO A 29 -29.86 -7.70 7.61
N GLU A 30 -31.05 -7.12 7.73
CA GLU A 30 -32.22 -7.70 8.38
C GLU A 30 -33.32 -7.99 7.36
N LYS A 31 -34.48 -8.45 7.83
CA LYS A 31 -35.65 -8.64 6.97
C LYS A 31 -36.19 -7.29 6.45
N ASP A 32 -36.93 -7.37 5.36
CA ASP A 32 -37.68 -6.23 4.77
C ASP A 32 -36.76 -5.05 4.37
N ARG A 33 -35.55 -5.35 3.86
CA ARG A 33 -34.56 -4.33 3.45
C ARG A 33 -34.19 -3.36 4.57
N SER A 34 -34.20 -3.84 5.81
CA SER A 34 -33.63 -3.09 6.95
C SER A 34 -32.19 -3.49 7.16
N TYR A 35 -31.40 -2.56 7.74
CA TYR A 35 -30.00 -2.78 8.04
C TYR A 35 -29.70 -2.26 9.44
N GLN A 36 -29.05 -3.10 10.26
CA GLN A 36 -28.43 -2.64 11.49
C GLN A 36 -26.98 -2.31 11.21
N ILE A 37 -26.53 -1.14 11.67
CA ILE A 37 -25.15 -0.67 11.54
C ILE A 37 -24.60 -0.35 12.93
N ASP A 38 -23.59 -1.10 13.33
CA ASP A 38 -22.86 -0.89 14.58
C ASP A 38 -21.58 -0.12 14.25
N VAL A 39 -21.53 1.18 14.57
CA VAL A 39 -20.38 2.06 14.31
C VAL A 39 -19.55 2.21 15.57
N GLY A 40 -18.30 1.76 15.52
CA GLY A 40 -17.35 1.80 16.63
C GLY A 40 -16.27 2.86 16.44
N PHE A 41 -15.86 3.49 17.55
CA PHE A 41 -14.80 4.49 17.60
C PHE A 41 -13.91 4.24 18.82
N LEU A 42 -12.63 4.57 18.74
CA LEU A 42 -11.82 4.74 19.94
C LEU A 42 -12.30 5.99 20.71
N ALA A 43 -12.35 5.92 22.03
CA ALA A 43 -12.83 7.03 22.88
C ALA A 43 -12.06 8.33 22.63
N THR A 44 -10.74 8.24 22.41
CA THR A 44 -9.86 9.38 22.09
C THR A 44 -10.20 10.04 20.75
N ASP A 45 -10.58 9.26 19.74
CA ASP A 45 -10.96 9.77 18.41
C ASP A 45 -12.34 10.43 18.47
N LEU A 46 -13.23 9.86 19.25
CA LEU A 46 -14.55 10.42 19.45
C LEU A 46 -14.48 11.80 20.13
N GLU A 47 -13.64 11.94 21.17
CA GLU A 47 -13.45 13.20 21.88
C GLU A 47 -12.93 14.31 20.93
N ARG A 48 -12.02 13.97 20.03
CA ARG A 48 -11.49 14.89 19.01
C ARG A 48 -12.52 15.26 17.95
N ILE A 49 -13.24 14.28 17.39
CA ILE A 49 -14.32 14.52 16.41
C ILE A 49 -15.41 15.38 17.06
N PHE A 50 -15.67 15.18 18.34
CA PHE A 50 -16.68 15.92 19.10
C PHE A 50 -16.23 17.34 19.38
N SER A 51 -15.01 17.55 19.87
CA SER A 51 -14.47 18.89 20.18
C SER A 51 -14.43 19.81 18.97
N GLN A 52 -14.07 19.31 17.80
CA GLN A 52 -14.11 20.07 16.55
C GLN A 52 -15.53 20.47 16.15
N THR A 53 -16.51 19.60 16.35
CA THR A 53 -17.91 19.88 15.97
C THR A 53 -18.60 20.78 16.99
N MET A 54 -18.21 20.73 18.27
CA MET A 54 -18.79 21.52 19.35
C MET A 54 -18.19 22.91 19.47
N ALA A 55 -16.95 23.13 19.02
CA ALA A 55 -16.37 24.46 18.89
C ALA A 55 -17.20 25.35 17.96
N GLU A 56 -17.92 24.76 17.00
CA GLU A 56 -18.83 25.43 16.09
C GLU A 56 -20.22 25.72 16.70
N ARG A 57 -20.59 25.09 17.85
CA ARG A 57 -21.91 25.21 18.48
C ARG A 57 -21.79 25.48 19.98
N ALA A 58 -21.22 26.63 20.34
CA ALA A 58 -21.19 27.09 21.74
C ALA A 58 -22.62 27.15 22.33
N GLY A 59 -22.92 26.33 23.32
CA GLY A 59 -24.18 26.42 24.09
C GLY A 59 -24.77 25.13 24.67
N VAL A 60 -24.17 23.94 24.45
CA VAL A 60 -24.71 22.71 25.06
C VAL A 60 -23.86 22.30 26.25
N GLU A 61 -24.50 22.27 27.43
CA GLU A 61 -23.88 21.81 28.69
C GLU A 61 -23.74 20.27 28.63
N LEU A 62 -22.51 19.78 28.35
CA LEU A 62 -22.17 18.36 28.15
C LEU A 62 -22.10 17.56 29.48
N SER A 63 -22.35 18.20 30.60
CA SER A 63 -22.17 17.61 31.95
C SER A 63 -23.32 16.74 32.46
N GLN A 64 -24.41 16.60 31.69
CA GLN A 64 -25.53 15.75 32.11
C GLN A 64 -25.41 14.34 31.54
N PRO A 65 -25.51 13.27 32.35
CA PRO A 65 -25.53 11.89 31.86
C PRO A 65 -26.63 11.66 30.83
N GLY A 66 -26.32 10.95 29.75
CA GLY A 66 -27.25 10.66 28.65
C GLY A 66 -27.36 11.75 27.56
N VAL A 67 -26.88 12.99 27.84
CA VAL A 67 -26.87 14.06 26.82
C VAL A 67 -25.75 13.81 25.81
N LEU A 68 -24.58 13.42 26.29
CA LEU A 68 -23.41 13.12 25.48
C LEU A 68 -23.72 11.99 24.50
N GLU A 69 -24.26 10.88 24.99
CA GLU A 69 -24.61 9.70 24.19
C GLU A 69 -25.65 10.05 23.12
N THR A 70 -26.68 10.84 23.49
CA THR A 70 -27.69 11.29 22.54
C THR A 70 -27.11 12.19 21.44
N GLN A 71 -26.16 13.08 21.79
CA GLN A 71 -25.52 13.95 20.81
C GLN A 71 -24.57 13.17 19.89
N ILE A 72 -23.81 12.21 20.44
CA ILE A 72 -22.97 11.31 19.65
C ILE A 72 -23.80 10.53 18.63
N GLY A 73 -24.88 9.90 19.10
CA GLY A 73 -25.78 9.15 18.23
C GLY A 73 -26.32 10.00 17.07
N LYS A 74 -26.81 11.19 17.35
CA LYS A 74 -27.31 12.14 16.33
C LYS A 74 -26.20 12.62 15.38
N LEU A 75 -25.00 12.83 15.88
CA LEU A 75 -23.86 13.25 15.07
C LEU A 75 -23.50 12.16 14.05
N VAL A 76 -23.36 10.93 14.49
CA VAL A 76 -23.04 9.78 13.63
C VAL A 76 -24.18 9.53 12.63
N GLN A 77 -25.44 9.56 13.09
CA GLN A 77 -26.62 9.39 12.23
C GLN A 77 -26.68 10.41 11.08
N ARG A 78 -26.23 11.64 11.29
CA ARG A 78 -26.21 12.68 10.26
C ARG A 78 -25.09 12.51 9.25
N ARG A 79 -24.04 11.78 9.59
CA ARG A 79 -22.81 11.65 8.81
C ARG A 79 -22.63 10.27 8.18
N VAL A 80 -23.51 9.36 8.54
CA VAL A 80 -23.61 8.04 7.92
C VAL A 80 -24.97 7.94 7.29
N SER A 81 -25.03 7.61 6.02
CA SER A 81 -26.28 7.47 5.28
C SER A 81 -26.35 6.19 4.49
N MET A 82 -27.57 5.77 4.18
CA MET A 82 -27.85 4.73 3.20
C MET A 82 -28.82 5.29 2.17
N HIS A 83 -28.58 5.01 0.91
CA HIS A 83 -29.39 5.55 -0.20
C HIS A 83 -29.36 4.60 -1.41
N ASP A 84 -30.25 4.83 -2.39
CA ASP A 84 -30.19 4.15 -3.69
C ASP A 84 -29.26 4.89 -4.69
N ALA A 85 -29.21 4.39 -5.92
CA ALA A 85 -28.40 4.96 -6.98
C ALA A 85 -28.87 6.37 -7.40
N GLU A 86 -30.14 6.71 -7.19
CA GLU A 86 -30.75 8.01 -7.46
C GLU A 86 -30.59 8.99 -6.28
N GLY A 87 -30.07 8.55 -5.14
CA GLY A 87 -29.84 9.38 -3.95
C GLY A 87 -31.04 9.45 -2.99
N HIS A 88 -32.07 8.62 -3.16
CA HIS A 88 -33.15 8.56 -2.18
C HIS A 88 -32.68 7.88 -0.90
N ALA A 89 -32.77 8.62 0.21
CA ALA A 89 -32.23 8.16 1.50
C ALA A 89 -33.15 7.17 2.20
N CYS A 90 -32.56 6.14 2.82
CA CYS A 90 -33.26 5.29 3.77
C CYS A 90 -33.55 6.01 5.09
N ALA A 91 -34.65 5.68 5.75
CA ALA A 91 -34.97 6.26 7.04
C ALA A 91 -34.05 5.68 8.15
N GLY A 92 -33.19 6.52 8.71
CA GLY A 92 -32.25 6.13 9.76
C GLY A 92 -32.71 6.56 11.16
N ARG A 93 -32.49 5.71 12.17
CA ARG A 93 -32.67 6.03 13.58
C ARG A 93 -31.51 5.53 14.42
N VAL A 94 -31.30 6.16 15.58
CA VAL A 94 -30.34 5.69 16.59
C VAL A 94 -31.05 4.75 17.54
N ASP A 95 -30.56 3.52 17.65
CA ASP A 95 -31.07 2.54 18.62
C ASP A 95 -30.23 2.53 19.90
N TYR A 96 -28.93 2.82 19.81
CA TYR A 96 -28.01 2.90 20.94
C TYR A 96 -26.84 3.86 20.66
N ALA A 97 -26.41 4.57 21.67
CA ALA A 97 -25.14 5.31 21.64
C ALA A 97 -24.56 5.34 23.05
N GLY A 98 -23.31 4.96 23.21
CA GLY A 98 -22.65 4.90 24.52
C GLY A 98 -21.31 4.15 24.45
N GLU A 99 -20.82 3.73 25.62
CA GLU A 99 -19.64 2.88 25.70
C GLU A 99 -19.89 1.52 25.01
N ASP A 100 -18.85 0.96 24.39
CA ASP A 100 -18.95 -0.38 23.82
C ASP A 100 -18.95 -1.41 24.96
N PRO A 101 -20.02 -2.21 25.12
CA PRO A 101 -20.07 -3.24 26.15
C PRO A 101 -18.95 -4.29 26.07
N ALA A 102 -18.30 -4.43 24.90
CA ALA A 102 -17.20 -5.37 24.67
C ALA A 102 -15.83 -4.75 24.91
N ASN A 103 -15.71 -3.41 24.88
CA ASN A 103 -14.44 -2.71 25.03
C ASN A 103 -14.63 -1.32 25.65
N ALA A 104 -14.27 -1.18 26.92
CA ALA A 104 -14.44 0.06 27.70
C ALA A 104 -13.67 1.29 27.13
N ASP A 105 -12.65 1.06 26.30
CA ASP A 105 -11.89 2.15 25.65
C ASP A 105 -12.51 2.60 24.31
N SER A 106 -13.69 2.08 23.98
CA SER A 106 -14.37 2.33 22.71
C SER A 106 -15.80 2.82 22.93
N ALA A 107 -16.28 3.64 22.01
CA ALA A 107 -17.68 4.05 21.92
C ALA A 107 -18.37 3.31 20.76
N LEU A 108 -19.63 2.96 20.98
CA LEU A 108 -20.48 2.24 20.02
C LEU A 108 -21.76 3.02 19.75
N VAL A 109 -22.07 3.22 18.47
CA VAL A 109 -23.35 3.78 18.02
C VAL A 109 -24.05 2.75 17.15
N LYS A 110 -25.24 2.30 17.58
CA LYS A 110 -26.08 1.41 16.77
C LYS A 110 -27.13 2.22 16.04
N LEU A 111 -27.09 2.12 14.73
CA LEU A 111 -28.04 2.75 13.82
C LEU A 111 -28.90 1.67 13.17
N LYS A 112 -30.16 1.97 12.95
CA LYS A 112 -31.05 1.15 12.15
C LYS A 112 -31.57 1.96 10.99
N PHE A 113 -31.41 1.42 9.78
CA PHE A 113 -31.90 2.01 8.54
C PHE A 113 -33.01 1.15 7.96
N ASP A 114 -34.10 1.78 7.59
CA ASP A 114 -35.23 1.19 6.87
C ASP A 114 -35.16 1.67 5.41
N CYS A 115 -34.84 0.76 4.51
CA CYS A 115 -34.77 0.97 3.08
C CYS A 115 -35.95 0.30 2.32
N SER A 116 -37.04 -0.05 3.00
CA SER A 116 -38.21 -0.71 2.38
C SER A 116 -38.89 0.19 1.32
N GLY A 117 -38.81 1.53 1.52
CA GLY A 117 -39.33 2.51 0.60
C GLY A 117 -38.40 2.88 -0.57
N VAL A 118 -37.21 2.29 -0.64
CA VAL A 118 -36.17 2.61 -1.61
C VAL A 118 -35.99 1.45 -2.58
N ALA A 119 -35.92 1.69 -3.88
CA ALA A 119 -35.81 0.65 -4.91
C ALA A 119 -34.34 0.41 -5.33
N GLY A 120 -34.07 -0.76 -5.89
CA GLY A 120 -32.77 -1.04 -6.51
C GLY A 120 -31.62 -1.34 -5.54
N GLN A 121 -30.42 -0.93 -5.90
CA GLN A 121 -29.17 -1.15 -5.15
C GLN A 121 -29.12 -0.19 -3.95
N ILE A 122 -28.58 -0.68 -2.83
CA ILE A 122 -28.39 0.12 -1.62
C ILE A 122 -26.91 0.40 -1.43
N PHE A 123 -26.60 1.66 -1.21
CA PHE A 123 -25.26 2.17 -0.95
C PHE A 123 -25.14 2.61 0.50
N TYR A 124 -23.99 2.33 1.09
CA TYR A 124 -23.57 2.83 2.39
C TYR A 124 -22.57 3.97 2.19
N ASP A 125 -22.85 5.13 2.76
CA ASP A 125 -22.00 6.31 2.65
C ASP A 125 -21.57 6.80 4.04
N ALA A 126 -20.25 6.83 4.27
CA ALA A 126 -19.62 7.38 5.46
C ALA A 126 -18.69 8.57 5.16
N LYS A 127 -18.79 9.16 3.95
CA LYS A 127 -17.90 10.22 3.48
C LYS A 127 -17.88 11.43 4.42
N GLU A 128 -19.03 11.86 4.91
CA GLU A 128 -19.10 12.98 5.85
C GLU A 128 -18.49 12.65 7.22
N LEU A 129 -18.60 11.39 7.67
CA LEU A 129 -17.95 10.92 8.87
C LEU A 129 -16.43 10.96 8.74
N LEU A 130 -15.93 10.44 7.63
CA LEU A 130 -14.49 10.41 7.30
C LEU A 130 -13.91 11.80 7.09
N ALA A 131 -14.66 12.72 6.47
CA ALA A 131 -14.21 14.09 6.23
C ALA A 131 -13.93 14.86 7.53
N VAL A 132 -14.71 14.61 8.59
CA VAL A 132 -14.49 15.22 9.90
C VAL A 132 -13.33 14.58 10.65
N ALA A 133 -13.14 13.28 10.49
CA ALA A 133 -12.04 12.56 11.10
C ALA A 133 -10.67 12.92 10.48
N GLY A 134 -10.66 13.49 9.27
CA GLY A 134 -9.46 14.03 8.61
C GLY A 134 -9.04 13.28 7.36
N SER A 135 -8.07 13.83 6.65
CA SER A 135 -7.62 13.29 5.34
C SER A 135 -6.99 11.90 5.41
N LYS A 136 -6.56 11.46 6.58
CA LYS A 136 -5.97 10.13 6.83
C LYS A 136 -6.94 9.16 7.52
N ALA A 137 -8.20 9.57 7.71
CA ALA A 137 -9.21 8.74 8.36
C ALA A 137 -9.47 7.46 7.56
N LYS A 138 -9.73 6.38 8.29
CA LYS A 138 -10.04 5.06 7.75
C LYS A 138 -11.30 4.53 8.42
N HIS A 139 -12.13 3.87 7.65
CA HIS A 139 -13.39 3.28 8.12
C HIS A 139 -13.47 1.82 7.68
N LEU A 140 -13.25 0.91 8.61
CA LEU A 140 -13.36 -0.53 8.35
C LEU A 140 -14.82 -0.94 8.35
N VAL A 141 -15.30 -1.38 7.20
CA VAL A 141 -16.68 -1.89 7.04
C VAL A 141 -16.67 -3.41 6.96
N THR A 142 -17.39 -4.04 7.87
CA THR A 142 -17.66 -5.48 7.87
C THR A 142 -19.12 -5.69 7.50
N LEU A 143 -19.39 -6.27 6.35
CA LEU A 143 -20.74 -6.67 5.91
C LEU A 143 -20.97 -8.12 6.28
N THR A 144 -22.13 -8.41 6.84
CA THR A 144 -22.58 -9.79 7.16
C THR A 144 -23.68 -10.24 6.19
N GLY A 145 -23.99 -11.55 6.15
CA GLY A 145 -25.04 -12.10 5.29
C GLY A 145 -24.52 -12.64 3.95
N GLU A 146 -25.33 -12.59 2.89
CA GLU A 146 -25.01 -13.19 1.59
C GLU A 146 -23.79 -12.57 0.92
N ASN A 147 -23.61 -11.26 1.07
CA ASN A 147 -22.49 -10.49 0.50
C ASN A 147 -21.39 -10.23 1.53
N ALA A 148 -21.25 -11.12 2.52
CA ALA A 148 -20.33 -10.96 3.64
C ALA A 148 -18.89 -10.71 3.17
N GLY A 149 -18.20 -9.81 3.88
CA GLY A 149 -16.80 -9.47 3.62
C GLY A 149 -16.38 -8.24 4.42
N GLU A 150 -15.14 -7.81 4.20
CA GLU A 150 -14.58 -6.63 4.85
C GLU A 150 -13.94 -5.73 3.81
N THR A 151 -14.08 -4.43 3.99
CA THR A 151 -13.42 -3.42 3.17
C THR A 151 -13.04 -2.21 4.00
N MET A 152 -12.02 -1.46 3.55
CA MET A 152 -11.64 -0.18 4.14
C MET A 152 -12.10 0.95 3.25
N LEU A 153 -12.81 1.91 3.83
CA LEU A 153 -13.21 3.14 3.15
C LEU A 153 -12.32 4.31 3.57
N TYR A 154 -12.02 5.17 2.61
CA TYR A 154 -11.27 6.40 2.77
C TYR A 154 -12.12 7.61 2.41
N PRO A 155 -11.73 8.85 2.80
CA PRO A 155 -12.53 10.05 2.54
C PRO A 155 -12.84 10.33 1.07
N ALA A 156 -12.00 9.83 0.15
CA ALA A 156 -12.16 10.03 -1.29
C ALA A 156 -12.95 8.91 -1.98
N ASP A 157 -13.25 7.81 -1.28
CA ASP A 157 -13.93 6.66 -1.86
C ASP A 157 -15.40 6.97 -2.19
N PRO A 158 -15.95 6.34 -3.23
CA PRO A 158 -17.38 6.39 -3.50
C PRO A 158 -18.18 5.61 -2.44
N PRO A 159 -19.50 5.84 -2.31
CA PRO A 159 -20.37 5.03 -1.47
C PRO A 159 -20.27 3.53 -1.78
N LEU A 160 -20.29 2.71 -0.74
CA LEU A 160 -20.14 1.26 -0.83
C LEU A 160 -21.43 0.59 -1.29
N ASP A 161 -21.42 -0.10 -2.41
CA ASP A 161 -22.53 -0.88 -2.94
C ASP A 161 -22.72 -2.19 -2.13
N LEU A 162 -23.75 -2.27 -1.32
CA LEU A 162 -24.05 -3.43 -0.47
C LEU A 162 -24.69 -4.59 -1.24
N SER A 163 -25.10 -4.37 -2.48
CA SER A 163 -25.69 -5.42 -3.34
C SER A 163 -24.64 -6.35 -3.97
N LYS A 164 -23.38 -5.93 -3.93
CA LYS A 164 -22.24 -6.70 -4.43
C LYS A 164 -21.50 -7.39 -3.28
N PRO A 165 -21.05 -8.64 -3.49
CA PRO A 165 -20.21 -9.29 -2.49
C PRO A 165 -18.92 -8.48 -2.30
N LEU A 166 -18.56 -8.24 -1.05
CA LEU A 166 -17.27 -7.68 -0.71
C LEU A 166 -16.15 -8.68 -1.00
N GLU A 167 -14.97 -8.17 -1.28
CA GLU A 167 -13.85 -9.04 -1.61
C GLU A 167 -13.48 -9.91 -0.41
N THR A 168 -13.42 -11.21 -0.66
CA THR A 168 -12.90 -12.15 0.34
C THR A 168 -11.38 -11.96 0.48
N VAL A 169 -10.83 -12.33 1.65
CA VAL A 169 -9.38 -12.28 1.89
C VAL A 169 -8.60 -13.05 0.79
N TRP A 170 -9.15 -14.16 0.28
CA TRP A 170 -8.54 -14.94 -0.78
C TRP A 170 -8.52 -14.21 -2.13
N GLN A 171 -9.58 -13.50 -2.48
CA GLN A 171 -9.63 -12.68 -3.69
C GLN A 171 -8.64 -11.51 -3.58
N LEU A 172 -8.57 -10.88 -2.41
CA LEU A 172 -7.59 -9.84 -2.12
C LEU A 172 -6.17 -10.38 -2.24
N MET A 173 -5.86 -11.50 -1.59
CA MET A 173 -4.53 -12.14 -1.69
C MET A 173 -4.16 -12.46 -3.14
N TRP A 174 -5.09 -12.98 -3.94
CA TRP A 174 -4.83 -13.25 -5.34
C TRP A 174 -4.56 -11.98 -6.16
N LYS A 175 -5.30 -10.92 -5.92
CA LYS A 175 -5.02 -9.59 -6.53
C LYS A 175 -3.62 -9.11 -6.19
N PHE A 176 -3.18 -9.28 -4.94
CA PHE A 176 -1.82 -8.88 -4.54
C PHE A 176 -0.74 -9.77 -5.16
N VAL A 177 -0.98 -11.07 -5.36
CA VAL A 177 -0.07 -11.91 -6.16
C VAL A 177 0.04 -11.37 -7.58
N GLN A 178 -1.10 -11.07 -8.22
CA GLN A 178 -1.10 -10.50 -9.58
C GLN A 178 -0.38 -9.15 -9.63
N ALA A 179 -0.65 -8.26 -8.68
CA ALA A 179 0.02 -6.96 -8.57
C ALA A 179 1.53 -7.10 -8.39
N GLY A 180 2.00 -8.09 -7.61
CA GLY A 180 3.42 -8.38 -7.45
C GLY A 180 4.09 -8.88 -8.73
N VAL A 181 3.43 -9.75 -9.48
CA VAL A 181 3.90 -10.21 -10.80
C VAL A 181 3.96 -9.04 -11.78
N GLU A 182 2.89 -8.25 -11.86
CA GLU A 182 2.80 -7.08 -12.72
C GLU A 182 3.87 -6.05 -12.38
N HIS A 183 4.09 -5.76 -11.10
CA HIS A 183 5.12 -4.84 -10.62
C HIS A 183 6.51 -5.20 -11.16
N ILE A 184 6.89 -6.47 -11.14
CA ILE A 184 8.17 -6.91 -11.68
C ILE A 184 8.22 -6.86 -13.20
N LEU A 185 7.15 -7.27 -13.89
CA LEU A 185 7.13 -7.33 -15.35
C LEU A 185 7.02 -5.95 -16.01
N THR A 186 6.36 -4.99 -15.37
CA THR A 186 6.18 -3.63 -15.88
C THR A 186 7.19 -2.63 -15.31
N GLY A 187 7.82 -2.96 -14.18
CA GLY A 187 8.87 -2.16 -13.58
C GLY A 187 10.18 -2.23 -14.36
N TYR A 188 10.39 -1.29 -15.30
CA TYR A 188 11.61 -1.25 -16.14
C TYR A 188 12.89 -1.30 -15.30
N ASP A 189 12.89 -0.70 -14.12
CA ASP A 189 13.99 -0.72 -13.15
C ASP A 189 14.33 -2.15 -12.74
N HIS A 190 13.30 -2.94 -12.35
CA HIS A 190 13.45 -4.33 -11.93
C HIS A 190 13.89 -5.22 -13.08
N VAL A 191 13.30 -5.03 -14.25
CA VAL A 191 13.66 -5.80 -15.45
C VAL A 191 15.11 -5.54 -15.84
N CYS A 192 15.55 -4.27 -15.91
CA CYS A 192 16.93 -3.90 -16.24
C CYS A 192 17.92 -4.42 -15.20
N PHE A 193 17.59 -4.26 -13.90
CA PHE A 193 18.39 -4.78 -12.79
C PHE A 193 18.57 -6.30 -12.90
N LEU A 194 17.47 -7.03 -13.11
CA LEU A 194 17.48 -8.48 -13.23
C LEU A 194 18.25 -8.94 -14.46
N ILE A 195 18.03 -8.30 -15.62
CA ILE A 195 18.80 -8.60 -16.84
C ILE A 195 20.28 -8.40 -16.59
N ALA A 196 20.70 -7.27 -15.98
CA ALA A 196 22.11 -7.00 -15.70
C ALA A 196 22.74 -8.12 -14.85
N ILE A 197 22.05 -8.63 -13.85
CA ILE A 197 22.50 -9.75 -13.01
C ILE A 197 22.65 -11.04 -13.82
N LEU A 198 21.70 -11.30 -14.75
CA LEU A 198 21.61 -12.55 -15.50
C LEU A 198 22.58 -12.67 -16.65
N LEU A 199 23.17 -11.58 -17.14
CA LEU A 199 24.00 -11.57 -18.35
C LEU A 199 25.15 -12.61 -18.34
N TRP A 200 25.76 -12.89 -17.19
CA TRP A 200 26.79 -13.90 -17.02
C TRP A 200 26.27 -15.24 -16.48
N ALA A 201 24.97 -15.36 -16.24
CA ALA A 201 24.39 -16.58 -15.69
C ALA A 201 24.49 -17.75 -16.69
N THR A 202 25.01 -18.86 -16.23
CA THR A 202 25.13 -20.12 -16.98
C THR A 202 24.32 -21.27 -16.36
N ARG A 203 23.77 -21.05 -15.17
CA ARG A 203 22.97 -22.01 -14.39
C ARG A 203 21.83 -21.30 -13.71
N VAL A 204 20.68 -21.97 -13.61
CA VAL A 204 19.47 -21.40 -13.00
C VAL A 204 19.59 -21.27 -11.48
N TRP A 205 20.15 -22.30 -10.80
CA TRP A 205 20.17 -22.35 -9.33
C TRP A 205 20.89 -21.20 -8.62
N PRO A 206 22.11 -20.77 -9.03
CA PRO A 206 22.72 -19.57 -8.48
C PRO A 206 21.85 -18.31 -8.63
N VAL A 207 21.13 -18.23 -9.74
CA VAL A 207 20.23 -17.10 -10.01
C VAL A 207 19.02 -17.11 -9.09
N VAL A 208 18.42 -18.27 -8.83
CA VAL A 208 17.32 -18.38 -7.85
C VAL A 208 17.75 -17.83 -6.49
N LYS A 209 18.94 -18.19 -6.00
CA LYS A 209 19.47 -17.62 -4.75
C LYS A 209 19.58 -16.10 -4.76
N ILE A 210 19.96 -15.53 -5.90
CA ILE A 210 20.13 -14.09 -6.06
C ILE A 210 18.77 -13.39 -6.00
N VAL A 211 17.78 -13.88 -6.75
CA VAL A 211 16.45 -13.27 -6.78
C VAL A 211 15.74 -13.42 -5.43
N THR A 212 15.83 -14.60 -4.80
CA THR A 212 15.26 -14.81 -3.46
C THR A 212 15.91 -13.91 -2.39
N ALA A 213 17.25 -13.72 -2.44
CA ALA A 213 17.93 -12.79 -1.54
C ALA A 213 17.42 -11.35 -1.71
N PHE A 214 17.21 -10.93 -2.95
CA PHE A 214 16.59 -9.64 -3.23
C PHE A 214 15.16 -9.57 -2.69
N THR A 215 14.29 -10.55 -2.98
CA THR A 215 12.90 -10.56 -2.53
C THR A 215 12.78 -10.51 -1.02
N VAL A 216 13.63 -11.24 -0.29
CA VAL A 216 13.63 -11.23 1.19
C VAL A 216 13.93 -9.83 1.73
N SER A 217 14.99 -9.17 1.27
CA SER A 217 15.34 -7.83 1.75
C SER A 217 14.34 -6.77 1.30
N HIS A 218 13.84 -6.87 0.05
CA HIS A 218 12.76 -6.04 -0.48
C HIS A 218 11.49 -6.15 0.38
N SER A 219 11.08 -7.37 0.74
CA SER A 219 9.91 -7.62 1.58
C SER A 219 10.01 -6.97 2.95
N ILE A 220 11.19 -6.96 3.55
CA ILE A 220 11.44 -6.31 4.86
C ILE A 220 11.19 -4.82 4.75
N THR A 221 11.82 -4.13 3.81
CA THR A 221 11.70 -2.66 3.69
C THR A 221 10.34 -2.22 3.15
N LEU A 222 9.75 -2.98 2.24
CA LEU A 222 8.38 -2.76 1.80
C LEU A 222 7.41 -2.85 2.98
N SER A 223 7.57 -3.84 3.86
CA SER A 223 6.72 -3.98 5.05
C SER A 223 6.92 -2.82 6.02
N LEU A 224 8.17 -2.40 6.29
CA LEU A 224 8.47 -1.26 7.15
C LEU A 224 7.85 0.05 6.62
N ALA A 225 7.89 0.24 5.31
CA ALA A 225 7.35 1.44 4.68
C ALA A 225 5.81 1.39 4.53
N ALA A 226 5.23 0.23 4.24
CA ALA A 226 3.77 0.06 4.17
C ALA A 226 3.08 0.22 5.53
N LEU A 227 3.78 -0.15 6.62
CA LEU A 227 3.30 0.01 8.00
C LEU A 227 3.66 1.38 8.60
N ASP A 228 4.18 2.33 7.81
CA ASP A 228 4.61 3.66 8.25
C ASP A 228 5.68 3.67 9.37
N ILE A 229 6.41 2.56 9.57
CA ILE A 229 7.48 2.46 10.56
C ILE A 229 8.71 3.26 10.11
N VAL A 230 9.02 3.21 8.80
CA VAL A 230 10.12 3.96 8.19
C VAL A 230 9.63 4.56 6.87
N THR A 231 9.74 5.88 6.74
CA THR A 231 9.42 6.60 5.49
C THR A 231 10.65 7.32 4.98
N LEU A 232 10.93 7.18 3.69
CA LEU A 232 12.03 7.86 3.01
C LEU A 232 11.49 8.73 1.88
N PRO A 233 12.12 9.88 1.58
CA PRO A 233 11.74 10.67 0.42
C PRO A 233 11.92 9.88 -0.89
N SER A 234 10.86 9.78 -1.70
CA SER A 234 10.80 8.98 -2.93
C SER A 234 11.95 9.30 -3.89
N GLN A 235 12.25 10.58 -4.06
CA GLN A 235 13.34 11.04 -4.93
C GLN A 235 14.69 10.39 -4.64
N TRP A 236 15.07 10.27 -3.36
CA TRP A 236 16.34 9.65 -2.98
C TRP A 236 16.32 8.15 -3.13
N VAL A 237 15.18 7.52 -2.84
CA VAL A 237 15.01 6.08 -3.04
C VAL A 237 15.13 5.73 -4.53
N GLU A 238 14.45 6.45 -5.39
CA GLU A 238 14.46 6.24 -6.82
C GLU A 238 15.84 6.52 -7.44
N ALA A 239 16.54 7.55 -6.99
CA ALA A 239 17.92 7.81 -7.38
C ALA A 239 18.86 6.67 -6.97
N ALA A 240 18.70 6.13 -5.76
CA ALA A 240 19.48 4.99 -5.28
C ALA A 240 19.16 3.69 -6.03
N ILE A 241 17.90 3.48 -6.44
CA ILE A 241 17.49 2.40 -7.34
C ILE A 241 18.24 2.50 -8.67
N ALA A 242 18.21 3.67 -9.33
CA ALA A 242 18.91 3.90 -10.58
C ALA A 242 20.42 3.67 -10.45
N ALA A 243 21.04 4.15 -9.37
CA ALA A 243 22.44 3.93 -9.07
C ALA A 243 22.78 2.44 -8.89
N SER A 244 21.90 1.64 -8.26
CA SER A 244 22.10 0.19 -8.10
C SER A 244 22.09 -0.55 -9.43
N ILE A 245 21.22 -0.14 -10.38
CA ILE A 245 21.17 -0.69 -11.74
C ILE A 245 22.46 -0.42 -12.49
N ILE A 246 22.95 0.82 -12.42
CA ILE A 246 24.24 1.23 -13.01
C ILE A 246 25.38 0.38 -12.41
N TYR A 247 25.43 0.24 -11.08
CA TYR A 247 26.45 -0.53 -10.40
C TYR A 247 26.53 -1.97 -10.93
N VAL A 248 25.40 -2.69 -10.96
CA VAL A 248 25.36 -4.08 -11.42
C VAL A 248 25.73 -4.21 -12.90
N ALA A 249 25.29 -3.27 -13.73
CA ALA A 249 25.62 -3.26 -15.14
C ALA A 249 27.11 -2.97 -15.38
N VAL A 250 27.72 -2.05 -14.61
CA VAL A 250 29.15 -1.76 -14.66
C VAL A 250 30.00 -2.92 -14.17
N GLU A 251 29.56 -3.65 -13.11
CA GLU A 251 30.26 -4.82 -12.62
C GLU A 251 30.46 -5.90 -13.69
N ASN A 252 29.57 -6.01 -14.68
CA ASN A 252 29.69 -6.95 -15.79
C ASN A 252 30.93 -6.75 -16.67
N PHE A 253 31.54 -5.57 -16.68
CA PHE A 253 32.77 -5.30 -17.42
C PHE A 253 34.01 -5.86 -16.70
N PHE A 254 33.93 -6.01 -15.37
CA PHE A 254 35.07 -6.40 -14.53
C PHE A 254 34.95 -7.80 -13.97
N SER A 255 33.74 -8.30 -13.77
CA SER A 255 33.49 -9.60 -13.14
C SER A 255 32.52 -10.45 -13.95
N ARG A 256 32.91 -11.70 -14.19
CA ARG A 256 32.07 -12.74 -14.79
C ARG A 256 31.46 -13.69 -13.76
N ARG A 257 31.73 -13.46 -12.47
CA ARG A 257 31.26 -14.34 -11.40
C ARG A 257 29.85 -13.96 -11.02
N VAL A 258 28.96 -14.94 -10.95
CA VAL A 258 27.55 -14.76 -10.54
C VAL A 258 27.33 -15.19 -9.09
N ASP A 259 28.09 -16.18 -8.61
CA ASP A 259 27.85 -16.86 -7.32
C ASP A 259 27.90 -15.93 -6.09
N GLY A 260 28.63 -14.81 -6.14
CA GLY A 260 28.74 -13.85 -5.02
C GLY A 260 27.69 -12.76 -4.99
N ARG A 261 26.98 -12.54 -6.11
CA ARG A 261 26.08 -11.40 -6.33
C ARG A 261 24.85 -11.38 -5.41
N TRP A 262 24.50 -12.50 -4.78
CA TRP A 262 23.40 -12.53 -3.82
C TRP A 262 23.57 -11.56 -2.65
N ARG A 263 24.81 -11.21 -2.27
CA ARG A 263 25.11 -10.24 -1.20
C ARG A 263 24.74 -8.83 -1.64
N ASP A 264 25.15 -8.47 -2.86
CA ASP A 264 24.91 -7.15 -3.43
C ASP A 264 23.42 -6.97 -3.70
N THR A 265 22.76 -8.00 -4.25
CA THR A 265 21.31 -7.98 -4.49
C THR A 265 20.49 -7.93 -3.21
N PHE A 266 20.95 -8.58 -2.13
CA PHE A 266 20.34 -8.46 -0.82
C PHE A 266 20.39 -7.01 -0.30
N LEU A 267 21.53 -6.32 -0.46
CA LEU A 267 21.64 -4.90 -0.08
C LEU A 267 20.75 -4.01 -0.95
N PHE A 268 20.74 -4.24 -2.26
CA PHE A 268 19.90 -3.46 -3.17
C PHE A 268 18.41 -3.71 -2.99
N GLY A 269 18.01 -4.92 -2.59
CA GLY A 269 16.62 -5.22 -2.26
C GLY A 269 16.07 -4.32 -1.15
N PHE A 270 16.88 -3.96 -0.14
CA PHE A 270 16.46 -2.99 0.89
C PHE A 270 16.11 -1.62 0.30
N ILE A 271 16.85 -1.17 -0.71
CA ILE A 271 16.59 0.12 -1.36
C ILE A 271 15.30 0.04 -2.19
N HIS A 272 15.17 -1.01 -3.02
CA HIS A 272 14.05 -1.20 -3.90
C HIS A 272 12.71 -1.35 -3.17
N GLY A 273 12.71 -1.98 -1.96
CA GLY A 273 11.49 -2.17 -1.19
C GLY A 273 10.83 -0.87 -0.70
N PHE A 274 11.59 0.20 -0.52
CA PHE A 274 11.03 1.52 -0.21
C PHE A 274 10.35 2.18 -1.41
N GLY A 275 10.72 1.80 -2.65
CA GLY A 275 10.24 2.47 -3.86
C GLY A 275 8.76 2.22 -4.19
N PHE A 276 8.16 1.13 -3.69
CA PHE A 276 6.79 0.76 -4.02
C PHE A 276 5.76 1.00 -2.89
N ALA A 277 6.21 1.44 -1.73
CA ALA A 277 5.34 1.56 -0.56
C ALA A 277 4.18 2.55 -0.73
N SER A 278 4.36 3.65 -1.46
CA SER A 278 3.30 4.62 -1.76
C SER A 278 2.20 4.01 -2.61
N SER A 279 2.57 3.32 -3.70
CA SER A 279 1.61 2.66 -4.59
C SER A 279 0.83 1.56 -3.88
N LEU A 280 1.48 0.83 -2.95
CA LEU A 280 0.81 -0.21 -2.16
C LEU A 280 -0.27 0.39 -1.23
N LYS A 281 -0.02 1.57 -0.67
CA LYS A 281 -1.00 2.27 0.18
C LYS A 281 -2.22 2.74 -0.60
N GLU A 282 -2.05 3.11 -1.87
CA GLU A 282 -3.13 3.51 -2.77
C GLU A 282 -4.10 2.36 -3.08
N LEU A 283 -3.65 1.10 -2.95
CA LEU A 283 -4.48 -0.09 -3.17
C LEU A 283 -5.52 -0.36 -2.06
N GLY A 284 -5.54 0.44 -0.99
CA GLY A 284 -6.61 0.42 0.00
C GLY A 284 -6.76 -0.89 0.77
N VAL A 285 -5.67 -1.40 1.35
CA VAL A 285 -5.67 -2.68 2.07
C VAL A 285 -6.30 -2.53 3.46
N PRO A 286 -7.31 -3.34 3.82
CA PRO A 286 -7.83 -3.38 5.18
C PRO A 286 -6.74 -3.67 6.22
N ALA A 287 -6.80 -3.03 7.39
CA ALA A 287 -5.75 -3.12 8.41
C ALA A 287 -5.46 -4.56 8.87
N ASN A 288 -6.50 -5.40 8.96
CA ASN A 288 -6.40 -6.82 9.30
C ASN A 288 -5.82 -7.69 8.17
N ALA A 289 -5.83 -7.20 6.93
CA ALA A 289 -5.35 -7.89 5.74
C ALA A 289 -3.97 -7.41 5.23
N VAL A 290 -3.35 -6.41 5.89
CA VAL A 290 -2.07 -5.84 5.45
C VAL A 290 -0.96 -6.91 5.38
N LEU A 291 -0.79 -7.72 6.43
CA LEU A 291 0.24 -8.76 6.43
C LEU A 291 0.00 -9.84 5.37
N PRO A 292 -1.22 -10.42 5.23
CA PRO A 292 -1.53 -11.32 4.13
C PRO A 292 -1.32 -10.71 2.74
N ALA A 293 -1.72 -9.45 2.54
CA ALA A 293 -1.55 -8.74 1.28
C ALA A 293 -0.06 -8.55 0.93
N LEU A 294 0.76 -8.09 1.89
CA LEU A 294 2.21 -7.94 1.73
C LEU A 294 2.88 -9.28 1.40
N ALA A 295 2.52 -10.35 2.12
CA ALA A 295 3.04 -11.68 1.84
C ALA A 295 2.68 -12.15 0.43
N SER A 296 1.41 -11.95 0.02
CA SER A 296 0.92 -12.32 -1.31
C SER A 296 1.59 -11.51 -2.42
N PHE A 297 1.79 -10.21 -2.21
CA PHE A 297 2.53 -9.36 -3.14
C PHE A 297 3.97 -9.86 -3.33
N ASN A 298 4.67 -10.17 -2.25
CA ASN A 298 6.05 -10.67 -2.33
C ASN A 298 6.14 -12.06 -2.98
N ILE A 299 5.14 -12.92 -2.81
CA ILE A 299 5.02 -14.16 -3.59
C ILE A 299 4.88 -13.82 -5.08
N GLY A 300 4.07 -12.84 -5.45
CA GLY A 300 3.94 -12.36 -6.81
C GLY A 300 5.24 -11.83 -7.38
N VAL A 301 5.98 -11.03 -6.63
CA VAL A 301 7.32 -10.52 -6.98
C VAL A 301 8.26 -11.68 -7.29
N GLU A 302 8.36 -12.67 -6.41
CA GLU A 302 9.20 -13.86 -6.61
C GLU A 302 8.80 -14.63 -7.88
N LEU A 303 7.50 -14.86 -8.09
CA LEU A 303 6.98 -15.52 -9.28
C LEU A 303 7.32 -14.76 -10.57
N GLY A 304 7.17 -13.42 -10.56
CA GLY A 304 7.54 -12.57 -11.68
C GLY A 304 9.03 -12.65 -12.02
N GLN A 305 9.89 -12.59 -11.01
CA GLN A 305 11.34 -12.74 -11.18
C GLN A 305 11.72 -14.12 -11.72
N VAL A 306 11.14 -15.18 -11.15
CA VAL A 306 11.38 -16.56 -11.63
C VAL A 306 10.92 -16.72 -13.08
N ALA A 307 9.80 -16.14 -13.48
CA ALA A 307 9.33 -16.17 -14.85
C ALA A 307 10.34 -15.51 -15.81
N ILE A 308 10.89 -14.35 -15.47
CA ILE A 308 11.95 -13.70 -16.25
C ILE A 308 13.19 -14.61 -16.34
N VAL A 309 13.62 -15.19 -15.22
CA VAL A 309 14.78 -16.10 -15.19
C VAL A 309 14.59 -17.30 -16.10
N LEU A 310 13.41 -17.93 -16.04
CA LEU A 310 13.06 -19.12 -16.83
C LEU A 310 12.98 -18.84 -18.35
N VAL A 311 12.74 -17.60 -18.74
CA VAL A 311 12.75 -17.19 -20.15
C VAL A 311 14.14 -16.72 -20.57
N PHE A 312 14.76 -15.85 -19.79
CA PHE A 312 15.97 -15.15 -20.19
C PHE A 312 17.21 -16.03 -20.12
N VAL A 313 17.38 -16.86 -19.09
CA VAL A 313 18.57 -17.73 -18.97
C VAL A 313 18.61 -18.80 -20.06
N PRO A 314 17.53 -19.55 -20.36
CA PRO A 314 17.51 -20.47 -21.49
C PRO A 314 17.74 -19.78 -22.83
N ALA A 315 17.18 -18.58 -23.06
CA ALA A 315 17.42 -17.81 -24.27
C ALA A 315 18.90 -17.46 -24.43
N LEU A 316 19.57 -17.02 -23.39
CA LEU A 316 21.01 -16.77 -23.41
C LEU A 316 21.82 -18.05 -23.65
N LEU A 317 21.46 -19.19 -23.06
CA LEU A 317 22.11 -20.47 -23.28
C LEU A 317 21.91 -20.97 -24.73
N PHE A 318 20.74 -20.71 -25.30
CA PHE A 318 20.47 -21.02 -26.71
C PHE A 318 21.37 -20.18 -27.64
N ILE A 319 21.50 -18.87 -27.38
CA ILE A 319 22.43 -18.01 -28.14
C ILE A 319 23.87 -18.49 -28.01
N ASP A 320 24.31 -18.86 -26.81
CA ASP A 320 25.64 -19.39 -26.56
C ASP A 320 25.90 -20.65 -27.42
N LYS A 321 24.93 -21.57 -27.48
CA LYS A 321 25.02 -22.78 -28.29
C LYS A 321 25.18 -22.49 -29.75
N GLN A 322 24.49 -21.47 -30.29
CA GLN A 322 24.57 -21.05 -31.70
C GLN A 322 25.90 -20.32 -32.01
N THR A 323 26.53 -19.68 -31.02
CA THR A 323 27.73 -18.85 -31.21
C THR A 323 29.03 -19.51 -30.75
N GLY A 324 29.07 -20.84 -30.66
CA GLY A 324 30.28 -21.60 -30.34
C GLY A 324 30.39 -22.09 -28.90
N GLY A 325 29.29 -22.13 -28.17
CA GLY A 325 29.16 -22.75 -26.83
C GLY A 325 29.67 -21.92 -25.66
N LYS A 326 30.02 -20.65 -25.89
CA LYS A 326 30.50 -19.73 -24.85
C LYS A 326 29.78 -18.39 -24.90
N ARG A 327 29.46 -17.82 -23.74
CA ARG A 327 28.90 -16.48 -23.64
C ARG A 327 29.82 -15.45 -24.28
N SER A 328 29.29 -14.72 -25.27
CA SER A 328 30.02 -13.66 -25.95
C SER A 328 30.22 -12.46 -25.05
N PRO A 329 31.47 -12.07 -24.69
CA PRO A 329 31.69 -10.85 -23.90
C PRO A 329 31.17 -9.60 -24.62
N ARG A 330 31.19 -9.55 -25.96
CA ARG A 330 30.70 -8.42 -26.74
C ARG A 330 29.19 -8.21 -26.53
N LEU A 331 28.41 -9.30 -26.51
CA LEU A 331 26.98 -9.24 -26.24
C LEU A 331 26.72 -8.70 -24.81
N VAL A 332 27.42 -9.26 -23.82
CA VAL A 332 27.26 -8.84 -22.42
C VAL A 332 27.64 -7.37 -22.26
N TYR A 333 28.78 -6.95 -22.82
CA TYR A 333 29.22 -5.55 -22.70
C TYR A 333 28.27 -4.58 -23.42
N ALA A 334 27.76 -4.94 -24.61
CA ALA A 334 26.82 -4.10 -25.32
C ALA A 334 25.49 -3.91 -24.53
N LEU A 335 24.94 -5.00 -23.99
CA LEU A 335 23.72 -4.93 -23.18
C LEU A 335 23.97 -4.19 -21.86
N SER A 336 25.11 -4.44 -21.20
CA SER A 336 25.49 -3.71 -19.99
C SER A 336 25.67 -2.22 -20.23
N ALA A 337 26.31 -1.82 -21.34
CA ALA A 337 26.44 -0.43 -21.73
C ALA A 337 25.07 0.24 -21.97
N ALA A 338 24.15 -0.44 -22.63
CA ALA A 338 22.79 0.07 -22.83
C ALA A 338 22.07 0.27 -21.50
N ILE A 339 22.19 -0.69 -20.56
CA ILE A 339 21.59 -0.58 -19.21
C ILE A 339 22.25 0.57 -18.41
N VAL A 340 23.56 0.75 -18.49
CA VAL A 340 24.27 1.89 -17.86
C VAL A 340 23.74 3.22 -18.37
N LEU A 341 23.58 3.36 -19.70
CA LEU A 341 23.05 4.59 -20.31
C LEU A 341 21.62 4.87 -19.86
N LEU A 342 20.77 3.85 -19.82
CA LEU A 342 19.39 3.97 -19.38
C LEU A 342 19.32 4.31 -17.89
N GLY A 343 20.10 3.62 -17.06
CA GLY A 343 20.18 3.90 -15.62
C GLY A 343 20.73 5.31 -15.31
N ALA A 344 21.71 5.77 -16.11
CA ALA A 344 22.25 7.14 -15.98
C ALA A 344 21.19 8.19 -16.36
N TYR A 345 20.41 7.95 -17.40
CA TYR A 345 19.27 8.80 -17.76
C TYR A 345 18.28 8.89 -16.61
N TRP A 346 17.83 7.78 -16.05
CA TRP A 346 16.91 7.76 -14.90
C TRP A 346 17.50 8.44 -13.66
N LEU A 347 18.79 8.23 -13.38
CA LEU A 347 19.44 8.89 -12.26
C LEU A 347 19.43 10.40 -12.42
N LEU A 348 19.79 10.92 -13.60
CA LEU A 348 19.81 12.36 -13.89
C LEU A 348 18.40 12.97 -13.81
N GLU A 349 17.39 12.26 -14.29
CA GLU A 349 15.99 12.66 -14.19
C GLU A 349 15.56 12.78 -12.72
N ARG A 350 15.81 11.74 -11.92
CA ARG A 350 15.37 11.66 -10.51
C ARG A 350 16.08 12.64 -9.59
N VAL A 351 17.32 13.04 -9.90
CA VAL A 351 18.03 14.09 -9.14
C VAL A 351 17.75 15.51 -9.67
N GLY A 352 16.90 15.67 -10.69
CA GLY A 352 16.56 16.97 -11.28
C GLY A 352 17.68 17.60 -12.12
N ALA A 353 18.76 16.88 -12.40
CA ALA A 353 19.88 17.39 -13.18
C ALA A 353 19.52 17.61 -14.66
N LEU A 354 18.56 16.82 -15.17
CA LEU A 354 18.08 16.94 -16.55
C LEU A 354 17.33 18.26 -16.77
N ASP A 355 16.46 18.63 -15.83
CA ASP A 355 15.72 19.90 -15.87
C ASP A 355 16.66 21.11 -15.80
N PHE A 356 17.70 21.01 -14.96
CA PHE A 356 18.75 22.05 -14.87
C PHE A 356 19.49 22.22 -16.20
N VAL A 357 19.88 21.14 -16.86
CA VAL A 357 20.57 21.18 -18.16
C VAL A 357 19.67 21.73 -19.27
N LEU A 358 18.41 21.26 -19.34
CA LEU A 358 17.46 21.73 -20.35
C LEU A 358 17.10 23.21 -20.16
N ALA A 359 16.95 23.67 -18.91
CA ALA A 359 16.72 25.07 -18.61
C ALA A 359 17.88 25.99 -19.07
N HIS A 360 19.15 25.54 -18.97
CA HIS A 360 20.29 26.28 -19.41
C HIS A 360 20.52 26.26 -20.93
N LEU A 361 20.14 25.16 -21.60
CA LEU A 361 20.22 25.08 -23.07
C LEU A 361 19.09 25.85 -23.76
N GLY A 362 17.91 25.95 -23.13
CA GLY A 362 16.77 26.72 -23.65
C GLY A 362 16.91 28.25 -23.51
N HIS A 363 17.88 28.74 -22.73
CA HIS A 363 18.16 30.17 -22.59
C HIS A 363 19.28 30.66 -23.52
N SER A 364 19.88 29.79 -24.32
CA SER A 364 20.98 30.06 -25.25
C SER A 364 20.55 29.98 -26.72
N ALA A 365 19.26 29.85 -27.00
CA ALA A 365 18.63 29.93 -28.33
C ALA A 365 17.60 31.08 -28.33
#